data_ca1bb72a55e5828eed9c861f8ec8b53a
#
_entry.id   ca1bb72a55e5828eed9c861f8ec8b53a
#
_cell.length_a   1.000
_cell.length_b   1.000
_cell.length_c   1.000
_cell.angle_alpha   90.00
_cell.angle_beta   90.00
_cell.angle_gamma   90.00
#
_symmetry.space_group_name_H-M   'P 1'
#
loop_
_entity.id
_entity.type
_entity.pdbx_description
1 polymer ?
#
loop_
_entity_poly.entity_id
_entity_poly.type
_entity_poly.pdbx_seq_one_letter_code
_entity_poly.pdbx_strand_id
1 'polypeptide(L)'
;MTNQLKNILTFILGFYFAGFFVNAASAQSSAAAELLKNKELSRRSGSTMDNPYELIENWPTLLPGQEWGAAIGLIPDDTGGLWMMFRSEPPINYINADGEITRSFGDGMIVQAHGFCMDDDGNLWAGDSGPFGDDPSTAGRGFQIHKFSQDGEHLLSLGVAGESRASETTFIGPTACALMPDGNIVIADGHWPRPSNAQQDGDRLVVITPEGDFVREVGRMGSGPGEFMGPHTLAYDAEGRLFVGDRSNNRVVVLDQDLNFLDDWRHFGRPSGITVLDDGTLVVADSESGGDLPGPAISPEGGPGSVARNPGFQVGIRIGQVNGSLQYFVPGTR
;
A
#
# COMPACT_ATOMS: atom_id res chain seq x y z
N MET A 1 -3.24 66.11 -3.37
CA MET A 1 -2.73 64.91 -4.07
C MET A 1 -2.56 63.73 -3.06
N THR A 2 -3.57 63.30 -2.35
CA THR A 2 -3.31 62.34 -1.26
C THR A 2 -4.48 61.43 -0.89
N ASN A 3 -5.71 61.65 -1.33
CA ASN A 3 -6.82 60.76 -0.95
C ASN A 3 -7.44 59.96 -2.10
N GLN A 4 -7.23 60.36 -3.34
CA GLN A 4 -7.76 59.61 -4.50
C GLN A 4 -6.87 58.42 -4.89
N LEU A 5 -5.55 58.50 -4.71
CA LEU A 5 -4.64 57.37 -5.00
C LEU A 5 -4.73 56.25 -3.99
N LYS A 6 -5.06 56.53 -2.73
CA LYS A 6 -5.23 55.46 -1.71
C LYS A 6 -6.47 54.60 -1.96
N ASN A 7 -7.55 55.18 -2.44
CA ASN A 7 -8.78 54.43 -2.74
C ASN A 7 -8.68 53.58 -4.00
N ILE A 8 -7.87 53.97 -5.00
CA ILE A 8 -7.64 53.18 -6.20
C ILE A 8 -6.73 51.95 -5.90
N LEU A 9 -5.71 52.13 -5.05
CA LEU A 9 -4.85 51.02 -4.65
C LEU A 9 -5.58 49.97 -3.77
N THR A 10 -6.49 50.41 -2.91
CA THR A 10 -7.30 49.52 -2.08
C THR A 10 -8.33 48.75 -2.92
N PHE A 11 -8.86 49.36 -3.98
CA PHE A 11 -9.80 48.68 -4.89
C PHE A 11 -9.10 47.65 -5.80
N ILE A 12 -7.90 47.96 -6.28
CA ILE A 12 -7.12 47.02 -7.13
C ILE A 12 -6.60 45.85 -6.33
N LEU A 13 -6.13 46.05 -5.09
CA LEU A 13 -5.74 44.95 -4.19
C LEU A 13 -6.93 44.09 -3.77
N GLY A 14 -8.11 44.66 -3.55
CA GLY A 14 -9.33 43.94 -3.22
C GLY A 14 -9.82 43.04 -4.36
N PHE A 15 -9.70 43.48 -5.62
CA PHE A 15 -10.08 42.65 -6.78
C PHE A 15 -9.09 41.48 -7.05
N TYR A 16 -7.79 41.68 -6.81
CA TYR A 16 -6.81 40.62 -6.96
C TYR A 16 -6.96 39.54 -5.88
N PHE A 17 -7.24 39.89 -4.63
CA PHE A 17 -7.49 38.93 -3.56
C PHE A 17 -8.83 38.21 -3.73
N ALA A 18 -9.89 38.88 -4.14
CA ALA A 18 -11.19 38.25 -4.38
C ALA A 18 -11.14 37.29 -5.57
N GLY A 19 -10.39 37.62 -6.64
CA GLY A 19 -10.20 36.74 -7.80
C GLY A 19 -9.43 35.46 -7.48
N PHE A 20 -8.42 35.53 -6.61
CA PHE A 20 -7.68 34.36 -6.15
C PHE A 20 -8.52 33.43 -5.25
N PHE A 21 -9.32 33.97 -4.35
CA PHE A 21 -10.21 33.18 -3.49
C PHE A 21 -11.36 32.53 -4.27
N VAL A 22 -11.91 33.20 -5.26
CA VAL A 22 -12.99 32.65 -6.10
C VAL A 22 -12.47 31.52 -7.01
N ASN A 23 -11.25 31.63 -7.58
CA ASN A 23 -10.65 30.57 -8.38
C ASN A 23 -10.21 29.37 -7.54
N ALA A 24 -9.67 29.58 -6.35
CA ALA A 24 -9.32 28.49 -5.45
C ALA A 24 -10.56 27.76 -4.92
N ALA A 25 -11.61 28.46 -4.55
CA ALA A 25 -12.87 27.85 -4.09
C ALA A 25 -13.61 27.11 -5.20
N SER A 26 -13.56 27.59 -6.46
CA SER A 26 -14.17 26.90 -7.60
C SER A 26 -13.36 25.68 -8.04
N ALA A 27 -12.04 25.72 -7.98
CA ALA A 27 -11.18 24.56 -8.23
C ALA A 27 -11.36 23.48 -7.16
N GLN A 28 -11.42 23.86 -5.88
CA GLN A 28 -11.71 22.92 -4.78
C GLN A 28 -13.11 22.32 -4.89
N SER A 29 -14.12 23.08 -5.31
CA SER A 29 -15.48 22.56 -5.51
C SER A 29 -15.58 21.60 -6.70
N SER A 30 -14.82 21.81 -7.77
CA SER A 30 -14.79 20.92 -8.93
C SER A 30 -14.04 19.61 -8.61
N ALA A 31 -12.91 19.66 -7.91
CA ALA A 31 -12.17 18.48 -7.45
C ALA A 31 -12.99 17.65 -6.46
N ALA A 32 -13.68 18.28 -5.52
CA ALA A 32 -14.57 17.58 -4.59
C ALA A 32 -15.76 16.92 -5.30
N ALA A 33 -16.35 17.58 -6.32
CA ALA A 33 -17.44 17.02 -7.12
C ALA A 33 -16.97 15.81 -7.96
N GLU A 34 -15.77 15.88 -8.51
CA GLU A 34 -15.18 14.77 -9.26
C GLU A 34 -14.81 13.59 -8.36
N LEU A 35 -14.27 13.87 -7.17
CA LEU A 35 -14.02 12.87 -6.13
C LEU A 35 -15.31 12.14 -5.72
N LEU A 36 -16.40 12.88 -5.52
CA LEU A 36 -17.72 12.32 -5.21
C LEU A 36 -18.28 11.49 -6.37
N LYS A 37 -18.10 11.94 -7.61
CA LYS A 37 -18.49 11.20 -8.81
C LYS A 37 -17.71 9.89 -8.94
N ASN A 38 -16.41 9.92 -8.77
CA ASN A 38 -15.55 8.74 -8.82
C ASN A 38 -15.88 7.76 -7.69
N LYS A 39 -16.17 8.27 -6.49
CA LYS A 39 -16.62 7.46 -5.36
C LYS A 39 -18.00 6.84 -5.62
N GLU A 40 -18.91 7.56 -6.26
CA GLU A 40 -20.23 7.03 -6.64
C GLU A 40 -20.12 5.98 -7.74
N LEU A 41 -19.26 6.19 -8.76
CA LEU A 41 -18.97 5.19 -9.80
C LEU A 41 -18.38 3.92 -9.20
N SER A 42 -17.47 4.04 -8.27
CA SER A 42 -16.89 2.90 -7.55
C SER A 42 -17.89 2.17 -6.64
N ARG A 43 -18.87 2.88 -6.06
CA ARG A 43 -19.95 2.31 -5.24
C ARG A 43 -21.00 1.55 -6.04
N ARG A 44 -21.25 1.94 -7.29
CA ARG A 44 -22.20 1.27 -8.18
C ARG A 44 -21.62 -0.05 -8.68
N SER A 45 -21.30 -0.96 -7.75
CA SER A 45 -20.78 -2.28 -8.11
C SER A 45 -20.05 -2.25 -9.47
N GLY A 46 -18.84 -2.54 -9.59
CA GLY A 46 -18.07 -2.49 -10.85
C GLY A 46 -18.74 -2.99 -12.13
N SER A 47 -20.00 -3.47 -12.01
CA SER A 47 -20.86 -3.92 -13.12
C SER A 47 -21.17 -2.84 -14.18
N THR A 48 -20.88 -1.58 -13.91
CA THR A 48 -21.10 -0.47 -14.89
C THR A 48 -19.79 0.05 -15.48
N MET A 49 -18.64 -0.44 -15.04
CA MET A 49 -17.33 -0.09 -15.60
C MET A 49 -16.87 -1.22 -16.53
N ASP A 50 -16.21 -0.83 -17.61
CA ASP A 50 -15.66 -1.81 -18.55
C ASP A 50 -14.58 -2.66 -17.86
N ASN A 51 -14.55 -3.95 -18.19
CA ASN A 51 -13.49 -4.88 -17.83
C ASN A 51 -12.80 -5.36 -19.12
N PRO A 52 -11.65 -4.79 -19.51
CA PRO A 52 -10.93 -5.19 -20.71
C PRO A 52 -10.02 -6.41 -20.50
N TYR A 53 -10.01 -7.01 -19.31
CA TYR A 53 -9.12 -8.11 -18.95
C TYR A 53 -9.86 -9.44 -18.92
N GLU A 54 -9.15 -10.50 -19.30
CA GLU A 54 -9.61 -11.89 -19.24
C GLU A 54 -8.81 -12.64 -18.16
N LEU A 55 -9.51 -13.47 -17.37
CA LEU A 55 -8.87 -14.32 -16.37
C LEU A 55 -8.16 -15.50 -17.06
N ILE A 56 -6.86 -15.63 -16.80
CA ILE A 56 -6.09 -16.83 -17.14
C ILE A 56 -6.17 -17.81 -15.97
N GLU A 57 -6.90 -18.91 -16.16
CA GLU A 57 -7.05 -19.93 -15.13
C GLU A 57 -5.82 -20.85 -15.06
N ASN A 58 -5.56 -21.40 -13.86
CA ASN A 58 -4.50 -22.38 -13.60
C ASN A 58 -3.07 -21.91 -13.92
N TRP A 59 -2.82 -20.64 -13.80
CA TRP A 59 -1.49 -20.05 -13.90
C TRP A 59 -1.07 -19.45 -12.56
N PRO A 60 0.19 -19.63 -12.08
CA PRO A 60 1.22 -20.55 -12.57
C PRO A 60 0.99 -22.03 -12.19
N THR A 61 1.85 -22.93 -12.70
CA THR A 61 1.85 -24.35 -12.32
C THR A 61 2.60 -24.52 -10.99
N LEU A 62 1.90 -24.96 -9.95
CA LEU A 62 2.48 -25.22 -8.63
C LEU A 62 3.40 -26.44 -8.63
N LEU A 63 4.38 -26.44 -7.73
CA LEU A 63 5.22 -27.62 -7.48
C LEU A 63 4.39 -28.76 -6.87
N PRO A 64 4.79 -30.03 -7.10
CA PRO A 64 4.12 -31.17 -6.49
C PRO A 64 4.05 -31.05 -4.96
N GLY A 65 2.83 -31.08 -4.42
CA GLY A 65 2.58 -30.96 -2.97
C GLY A 65 2.53 -29.52 -2.44
N GLN A 66 2.77 -28.51 -3.28
CA GLN A 66 2.56 -27.12 -2.93
C GLN A 66 1.07 -26.77 -3.08
N GLU A 67 0.56 -25.99 -2.14
CA GLU A 67 -0.80 -25.48 -2.18
C GLU A 67 -0.79 -23.97 -2.43
N TRP A 68 -1.83 -23.46 -3.05
CA TRP A 68 -2.03 -22.03 -3.19
C TRP A 68 -2.23 -21.38 -1.82
N GLY A 69 -1.33 -20.46 -1.47
CA GLY A 69 -1.57 -19.48 -0.41
C GLY A 69 -2.10 -18.18 -1.00
N ALA A 70 -2.37 -17.19 -0.14
CA ALA A 70 -2.62 -15.85 -0.63
C ALA A 70 -1.35 -15.30 -1.28
N ALA A 71 -1.43 -14.87 -2.54
CA ALA A 71 -0.36 -14.13 -3.20
C ALA A 71 -0.27 -12.73 -2.59
N ILE A 72 0.90 -12.36 -2.09
CA ILE A 72 1.10 -11.13 -1.31
C ILE A 72 1.88 -10.08 -2.09
N GLY A 73 2.88 -10.49 -2.86
CA GLY A 73 3.73 -9.59 -3.63
C GLY A 73 4.17 -10.23 -4.93
N LEU A 74 4.30 -9.40 -5.96
CA LEU A 74 4.71 -9.78 -7.30
C LEU A 74 5.77 -8.80 -7.77
N ILE A 75 6.89 -9.30 -8.28
CA ILE A 75 7.96 -8.50 -8.86
C ILE A 75 8.28 -9.08 -10.24
N PRO A 76 7.73 -8.51 -11.33
CA PRO A 76 8.06 -8.92 -12.71
C PRO A 76 9.53 -8.69 -13.03
N ASP A 77 10.07 -9.49 -13.94
CA ASP A 77 11.40 -9.27 -14.51
C ASP A 77 11.32 -9.05 -16.04
N ASP A 78 12.47 -8.65 -16.62
CA ASP A 78 12.58 -8.35 -18.06
C ASP A 78 12.52 -9.59 -18.96
N THR A 79 12.51 -10.80 -18.39
CA THR A 79 12.46 -12.06 -19.15
C THR A 79 11.04 -12.60 -19.34
N GLY A 80 10.05 -11.91 -18.76
CA GLY A 80 8.65 -12.34 -18.71
C GLY A 80 8.35 -13.29 -17.55
N GLY A 81 9.31 -13.53 -16.66
CA GLY A 81 9.13 -14.20 -15.39
C GLY A 81 8.76 -13.23 -14.29
N LEU A 82 8.56 -13.76 -13.09
CA LEU A 82 8.30 -12.94 -11.91
C LEU A 82 8.68 -13.64 -10.61
N TRP A 83 9.06 -12.87 -9.62
CA TRP A 83 9.11 -13.31 -8.24
C TRP A 83 7.74 -13.15 -7.61
N MET A 84 7.29 -14.16 -6.87
CA MET A 84 6.03 -14.14 -6.16
C MET A 84 6.22 -14.60 -4.72
N MET A 85 5.59 -13.89 -3.79
CA MET A 85 5.55 -14.24 -2.38
C MET A 85 4.15 -14.71 -1.99
N PHE A 86 4.08 -15.90 -1.35
CA PHE A 86 2.84 -16.53 -0.91
C PHE A 86 2.77 -16.63 0.62
N ARG A 87 1.55 -16.79 1.14
CA ARG A 87 1.28 -17.29 2.51
C ARG A 87 1.18 -18.81 2.54
N SER A 88 2.14 -19.46 1.92
CA SER A 88 2.33 -20.95 1.94
C SER A 88 3.82 -21.23 1.91
N GLU A 89 4.20 -22.45 2.19
CA GLU A 89 5.61 -22.89 2.17
C GLU A 89 5.94 -23.61 0.85
N PRO A 90 7.10 -23.33 0.24
CA PRO A 90 7.99 -22.20 0.52
C PRO A 90 7.37 -20.85 0.11
N PRO A 91 7.62 -19.77 0.88
CA PRO A 91 6.93 -18.52 0.67
C PRO A 91 7.41 -17.70 -0.55
N ILE A 92 8.69 -17.79 -0.92
CA ILE A 92 9.28 -17.03 -2.03
C ILE A 92 9.53 -17.95 -3.20
N ASN A 93 8.96 -17.59 -4.37
CA ASN A 93 9.01 -18.43 -5.56
C ASN A 93 9.35 -17.59 -6.78
N TYR A 94 10.21 -18.11 -7.67
CA TYR A 94 10.41 -17.54 -9.01
C TYR A 94 9.68 -18.37 -10.04
N ILE A 95 8.85 -17.69 -10.83
CA ILE A 95 8.02 -18.26 -11.88
C ILE A 95 8.58 -17.77 -13.21
N ASN A 96 8.94 -18.69 -14.11
CA ASN A 96 9.45 -18.33 -15.43
C ASN A 96 8.30 -17.89 -16.37
N ALA A 97 8.65 -17.42 -17.58
CA ALA A 97 7.68 -16.98 -18.58
C ALA A 97 6.68 -18.07 -19.02
N ASP A 98 7.01 -19.36 -18.85
CA ASP A 98 6.13 -20.48 -19.14
C ASP A 98 5.18 -20.80 -17.97
N GLY A 99 5.27 -20.07 -16.87
CA GLY A 99 4.45 -20.26 -15.67
C GLY A 99 4.93 -21.41 -14.78
N GLU A 100 6.19 -21.85 -14.89
CA GLU A 100 6.78 -22.90 -14.08
C GLU A 100 7.55 -22.31 -12.91
N ILE A 101 7.38 -22.86 -11.70
CA ILE A 101 8.17 -22.48 -10.53
C ILE A 101 9.54 -23.17 -10.64
N THR A 102 10.59 -22.36 -10.77
CA THR A 102 11.97 -22.87 -10.98
C THR A 102 12.90 -22.62 -9.79
N ARG A 103 12.53 -21.72 -8.88
CA ARG A 103 13.23 -21.46 -7.62
C ARG A 103 12.22 -21.24 -6.50
N SER A 104 12.54 -21.78 -5.30
CA SER A 104 11.70 -21.61 -4.11
C SER A 104 12.55 -21.66 -2.86
N PHE A 105 12.29 -20.77 -1.90
CA PHE A 105 13.03 -20.71 -0.62
C PHE A 105 12.29 -19.93 0.46
N GLY A 106 12.90 -19.86 1.66
CA GLY A 106 12.39 -19.11 2.81
C GLY A 106 11.56 -19.96 3.77
N ASP A 107 11.56 -21.30 3.60
CA ASP A 107 10.80 -22.23 4.44
C ASP A 107 11.03 -22.01 5.93
N GLY A 108 9.95 -21.91 6.68
CA GLY A 108 9.96 -21.78 8.14
C GLY A 108 10.51 -20.45 8.67
N MET A 109 10.93 -19.52 7.82
CA MET A 109 11.49 -18.23 8.27
C MET A 109 10.42 -17.18 8.54
N ILE A 110 9.33 -17.19 7.80
CA ILE A 110 8.29 -16.17 7.79
C ILE A 110 7.03 -16.70 8.46
N VAL A 111 6.48 -15.96 9.42
CA VAL A 111 5.23 -16.30 10.10
C VAL A 111 4.03 -15.87 9.25
N GLN A 112 4.08 -14.64 8.77
CA GLN A 112 3.01 -14.03 7.99
C GLN A 112 3.61 -13.20 6.86
N ALA A 113 3.80 -13.83 5.72
CA ALA A 113 4.29 -13.18 4.51
C ALA A 113 3.46 -11.93 4.18
N HIS A 114 4.13 -10.78 3.98
CA HIS A 114 3.44 -9.54 3.68
C HIS A 114 4.19 -8.64 2.69
N GLY A 115 5.14 -7.82 3.09
CA GLY A 115 5.87 -6.93 2.20
C GLY A 115 6.82 -7.65 1.24
N PHE A 116 6.89 -7.23 -0.04
CA PHE A 116 7.81 -7.83 -0.99
C PHE A 116 8.31 -6.79 -1.99
N CYS A 117 9.62 -6.58 -2.06
CA CYS A 117 10.25 -5.68 -3.03
C CYS A 117 11.66 -6.16 -3.38
N MET A 118 12.31 -5.48 -4.33
CA MET A 118 13.68 -5.75 -4.78
C MET A 118 14.50 -4.47 -4.72
N ASP A 119 15.76 -4.56 -4.29
CA ASP A 119 16.71 -3.45 -4.32
C ASP A 119 17.47 -3.38 -5.67
N ASP A 120 18.29 -2.33 -5.85
CA ASP A 120 19.08 -2.11 -7.06
C ASP A 120 20.14 -3.21 -7.32
N ASP A 121 20.58 -3.93 -6.29
CA ASP A 121 21.48 -5.07 -6.40
C ASP A 121 20.75 -6.38 -6.78
N GLY A 122 19.41 -6.32 -6.90
CA GLY A 122 18.56 -7.47 -7.21
C GLY A 122 18.26 -8.36 -6.00
N ASN A 123 18.53 -7.93 -4.78
CA ASN A 123 18.16 -8.69 -3.60
C ASN A 123 16.67 -8.50 -3.27
N LEU A 124 16.05 -9.57 -2.78
CA LEU A 124 14.65 -9.61 -2.42
C LEU A 124 14.47 -9.26 -0.95
N TRP A 125 13.55 -8.36 -0.67
CA TRP A 125 13.14 -7.96 0.67
C TRP A 125 11.76 -8.51 0.96
N ALA A 126 11.65 -9.30 2.01
CA ALA A 126 10.44 -10.02 2.39
C ALA A 126 10.01 -9.65 3.80
N GLY A 127 8.85 -9.01 3.92
CA GLY A 127 8.27 -8.60 5.19
C GLY A 127 7.53 -9.74 5.86
N ASP A 128 7.72 -9.89 7.17
CA ASP A 128 6.96 -10.73 8.07
C ASP A 128 6.18 -9.85 9.04
N SER A 129 4.90 -9.66 8.76
CA SER A 129 4.05 -8.78 9.58
C SER A 129 3.74 -9.35 10.98
N GLY A 130 4.22 -10.55 11.27
CA GLY A 130 3.90 -11.27 12.50
C GLY A 130 2.46 -11.81 12.52
N PRO A 131 2.06 -12.53 13.57
CA PRO A 131 0.75 -13.15 13.65
C PRO A 131 -0.40 -12.14 13.69
N PHE A 132 -1.57 -12.52 13.18
CA PHE A 132 -2.79 -11.69 13.18
C PHE A 132 -3.56 -11.69 14.51
N GLY A 133 -3.05 -12.35 15.51
CA GLY A 133 -3.66 -12.48 16.83
C GLY A 133 -2.76 -13.29 17.77
N ASP A 134 -3.28 -13.59 18.94
CA ASP A 134 -2.57 -14.35 19.96
C ASP A 134 -2.50 -15.83 19.55
N ASP A 135 -1.39 -16.25 18.95
CA ASP A 135 -1.09 -17.64 18.58
C ASP A 135 0.20 -18.09 19.27
N PRO A 136 0.12 -18.97 20.26
CA PRO A 136 1.30 -19.46 20.98
C PRO A 136 2.33 -20.19 20.10
N SER A 137 1.92 -20.74 18.96
CA SER A 137 2.83 -21.43 18.02
C SER A 137 3.80 -20.48 17.32
N THR A 138 3.50 -19.18 17.30
CA THR A 138 4.31 -18.11 16.70
C THR A 138 5.13 -17.34 17.73
N ALA A 139 5.14 -17.75 18.99
CA ALA A 139 5.86 -17.06 20.05
C ALA A 139 7.35 -16.88 19.73
N GLY A 140 7.84 -15.65 19.86
CA GLY A 140 9.24 -15.30 19.55
C GLY A 140 9.55 -15.23 18.06
N ARG A 141 8.55 -15.14 17.18
CA ARG A 141 8.70 -15.06 15.73
C ARG A 141 7.92 -13.89 15.13
N GLY A 142 8.25 -13.53 13.90
CA GLY A 142 7.58 -12.47 13.15
C GLY A 142 8.06 -11.07 13.48
N PHE A 143 7.42 -10.06 12.88
CA PHE A 143 7.71 -8.62 12.99
C PHE A 143 9.10 -8.24 12.47
N GLN A 144 9.54 -8.90 11.41
CA GLN A 144 10.86 -8.73 10.81
C GLN A 144 10.75 -8.44 9.31
N ILE A 145 11.86 -7.95 8.76
CA ILE A 145 12.09 -7.92 7.32
C ILE A 145 13.35 -8.74 7.05
N HIS A 146 13.26 -9.63 6.09
CA HIS A 146 14.35 -10.49 5.66
C HIS A 146 14.85 -10.08 4.28
N LYS A 147 16.16 -10.09 4.07
CA LYS A 147 16.80 -9.88 2.78
C LYS A 147 17.39 -11.18 2.27
N PHE A 148 17.12 -11.50 1.00
CA PHE A 148 17.62 -12.70 0.34
C PHE A 148 18.27 -12.35 -0.99
N SER A 149 19.29 -13.10 -1.38
CA SER A 149 19.72 -13.12 -2.78
C SER A 149 18.67 -13.84 -3.65
N GLN A 150 18.74 -13.66 -4.96
CA GLN A 150 17.87 -14.38 -5.90
C GLN A 150 18.15 -15.89 -5.93
N ASP A 151 19.28 -16.35 -5.40
CA ASP A 151 19.61 -17.77 -5.26
C ASP A 151 19.13 -18.37 -3.91
N GLY A 152 18.46 -17.54 -3.08
CA GLY A 152 17.86 -17.96 -1.81
C GLY A 152 18.81 -17.88 -0.62
N GLU A 153 20.00 -17.28 -0.76
CA GLU A 153 20.87 -17.02 0.40
C GLU A 153 20.22 -15.96 1.30
N HIS A 154 20.05 -16.26 2.57
CA HIS A 154 19.59 -15.30 3.56
C HIS A 154 20.72 -14.36 3.95
N LEU A 155 20.57 -13.07 3.64
CA LEU A 155 21.61 -12.06 3.79
C LEU A 155 21.46 -11.25 5.08
N LEU A 156 20.21 -10.93 5.48
CA LEU A 156 19.94 -10.02 6.59
C LEU A 156 18.54 -10.25 7.17
N SER A 157 18.39 -10.02 8.49
CA SER A 157 17.10 -9.86 9.16
C SER A 157 17.11 -8.56 9.95
N LEU A 158 16.11 -7.71 9.75
CA LEU A 158 15.86 -6.50 10.52
C LEU A 158 14.66 -6.70 11.43
N GLY A 159 14.64 -6.03 12.57
CA GLY A 159 13.63 -6.24 13.60
C GLY A 159 14.05 -7.31 14.60
N VAL A 160 13.37 -7.37 15.73
CA VAL A 160 13.56 -8.38 16.77
C VAL A 160 12.42 -9.38 16.71
N ALA A 161 12.75 -10.66 16.47
CA ALA A 161 11.75 -11.71 16.32
C ALA A 161 10.79 -11.77 17.53
N GLY A 162 9.49 -11.72 17.26
CA GLY A 162 8.43 -11.74 18.27
C GLY A 162 8.21 -10.41 19.00
N GLU A 163 8.94 -9.34 18.67
CA GLU A 163 8.77 -8.02 19.26
C GLU A 163 8.06 -7.06 18.28
N SER A 164 6.78 -6.77 18.56
CA SER A 164 6.00 -5.78 17.82
C SER A 164 6.05 -4.42 18.52
N ARG A 165 6.93 -3.55 18.07
CA ARG A 165 7.15 -2.20 18.63
C ARG A 165 7.77 -1.27 17.59
N ALA A 166 7.34 0.00 17.57
CA ALA A 166 7.96 1.07 16.80
C ALA A 166 9.25 1.54 17.44
N SER A 167 10.39 1.37 16.78
CA SER A 167 11.68 1.95 17.14
C SER A 167 12.58 2.03 15.91
N GLU A 168 13.82 2.50 16.07
CA GLU A 168 14.83 2.50 15.00
C GLU A 168 15.27 1.08 14.61
N THR A 169 15.06 0.08 15.46
CA THR A 169 15.55 -1.30 15.28
C THR A 169 14.45 -2.36 15.28
N THR A 170 13.20 -1.98 15.49
CA THR A 170 12.05 -2.90 15.53
C THR A 170 10.87 -2.37 14.74
N PHE A 171 9.98 -3.26 14.33
CA PHE A 171 8.76 -2.94 13.58
C PHE A 171 7.52 -3.34 14.36
N ILE A 172 6.38 -2.69 14.05
CA ILE A 172 5.08 -3.06 14.60
C ILE A 172 4.49 -4.25 13.84
N GLY A 173 4.63 -4.22 12.52
CA GLY A 173 4.19 -5.24 11.58
C GLY A 173 4.42 -4.75 10.16
N PRO A 174 5.59 -5.03 9.56
CA PRO A 174 5.95 -4.55 8.23
C PRO A 174 5.06 -5.19 7.17
N THR A 175 4.41 -4.36 6.35
CA THR A 175 3.37 -4.75 5.39
C THR A 175 3.77 -4.59 3.95
N ALA A 176 4.68 -3.68 3.64
CA ALA A 176 5.17 -3.45 2.30
C ALA A 176 6.56 -2.85 2.34
N CYS A 177 7.30 -2.97 1.24
CA CYS A 177 8.50 -2.20 0.99
C CYS A 177 8.52 -1.71 -0.45
N ALA A 178 9.28 -0.64 -0.72
CA ALA A 178 9.54 -0.15 -2.06
C ALA A 178 10.92 0.50 -2.11
N LEU A 179 11.61 0.32 -3.26
CA LEU A 179 12.86 1.01 -3.54
C LEU A 179 12.57 2.49 -3.83
N MET A 180 13.25 3.35 -3.13
CA MET A 180 13.16 4.81 -3.31
C MET A 180 14.04 5.28 -4.46
N PRO A 181 13.73 6.44 -5.10
CA PRO A 181 14.58 6.98 -6.18
C PRO A 181 16.03 7.30 -5.77
N ASP A 182 16.30 7.43 -4.47
CA ASP A 182 17.65 7.67 -3.93
C ASP A 182 18.40 6.40 -3.54
N GLY A 183 17.84 5.21 -3.83
CA GLY A 183 18.40 3.90 -3.52
C GLY A 183 18.10 3.39 -2.10
N ASN A 184 17.49 4.19 -1.24
CA ASN A 184 17.00 3.73 0.06
C ASN A 184 15.73 2.85 -0.12
N ILE A 185 15.29 2.23 0.97
CA ILE A 185 14.08 1.40 0.99
C ILE A 185 13.09 2.01 1.96
N VAL A 186 11.87 2.27 1.50
CA VAL A 186 10.77 2.66 2.36
C VAL A 186 9.94 1.43 2.73
N ILE A 187 9.58 1.32 4.00
CA ILE A 187 8.81 0.22 4.58
C ILE A 187 7.54 0.79 5.18
N ALA A 188 6.39 0.22 4.82
CA ALA A 188 5.14 0.47 5.52
C ALA A 188 5.08 -0.43 6.77
N ASP A 189 4.87 0.17 7.94
CA ASP A 189 4.92 -0.50 9.24
C ASP A 189 3.65 -0.22 10.02
N GLY A 190 2.77 -1.24 10.15
CA GLY A 190 1.50 -1.02 10.84
C GLY A 190 0.37 -1.99 10.49
N HIS A 191 0.61 -3.30 10.43
CA HIS A 191 -0.44 -4.26 10.08
C HIS A 191 -1.57 -4.35 11.13
N TRP A 192 -2.79 -4.62 10.68
CA TRP A 192 -3.97 -4.91 11.49
C TRP A 192 -4.70 -6.16 10.99
N PRO A 193 -5.28 -7.03 11.86
CA PRO A 193 -5.24 -6.98 13.33
C PRO A 193 -3.85 -7.33 13.90
N ARG A 194 -3.64 -7.06 15.18
CA ARG A 194 -2.40 -7.30 15.92
C ARG A 194 -2.63 -8.18 17.14
N PRO A 195 -1.63 -8.93 17.63
CA PRO A 195 -1.67 -9.58 18.93
C PRO A 195 -1.90 -8.59 20.07
N SER A 196 -2.44 -9.07 21.17
CA SER A 196 -2.78 -8.23 22.33
C SER A 196 -1.54 -7.60 22.99
N ASN A 197 -0.38 -8.24 22.88
CA ASN A 197 0.91 -7.75 23.39
C ASN A 197 1.68 -6.86 22.42
N ALA A 198 1.20 -6.69 21.19
CA ALA A 198 1.80 -5.80 20.21
C ALA A 198 1.50 -4.33 20.54
N GLN A 199 2.37 -3.41 20.07
CA GLN A 199 2.07 -1.99 20.14
C GLN A 199 0.82 -1.67 19.30
N GLN A 200 -0.18 -1.02 19.91
CA GLN A 200 -1.50 -0.78 19.30
C GLN A 200 -1.59 0.58 18.57
N ASP A 201 -0.56 1.40 18.63
CA ASP A 201 -0.39 2.68 17.94
C ASP A 201 0.97 2.72 17.24
N GLY A 202 1.25 3.78 16.48
CA GLY A 202 2.56 4.01 15.87
C GLY A 202 2.67 3.54 14.41
N ASP A 203 1.57 3.36 13.68
CA ASP A 203 1.56 3.14 12.22
C ASP A 203 2.36 4.23 11.51
N ARG A 204 3.33 3.83 10.67
CA ARG A 204 4.33 4.74 10.10
C ARG A 204 4.92 4.22 8.79
N LEU A 205 5.72 5.05 8.15
CA LEU A 205 6.69 4.64 7.14
C LEU A 205 8.10 4.71 7.75
N VAL A 206 8.93 3.71 7.47
CA VAL A 206 10.33 3.65 7.92
C VAL A 206 11.23 3.65 6.69
N VAL A 207 12.26 4.49 6.68
CA VAL A 207 13.27 4.52 5.63
C VAL A 207 14.56 3.92 6.16
N ILE A 208 15.11 2.98 5.42
CA ILE A 208 16.38 2.30 5.71
C ILE A 208 17.32 2.37 4.51
N THR A 209 18.61 2.18 4.74
CA THR A 209 19.58 1.94 3.67
C THR A 209 19.50 0.50 3.14
N PRO A 210 20.08 0.17 1.96
CA PRO A 210 20.18 -1.21 1.47
C PRO A 210 20.95 -2.17 2.40
N GLU A 211 21.77 -1.63 3.32
CA GLU A 211 22.49 -2.37 4.35
C GLU A 211 21.64 -2.63 5.59
N GLY A 212 20.46 -1.96 5.69
CA GLY A 212 19.51 -2.12 6.78
C GLY A 212 19.65 -1.08 7.90
N ASP A 213 20.46 -0.04 7.72
CA ASP A 213 20.60 1.03 8.70
C ASP A 213 19.38 1.95 8.68
N PHE A 214 18.86 2.31 9.86
CA PHE A 214 17.75 3.25 10.00
C PHE A 214 18.17 4.65 9.52
N VAL A 215 17.35 5.27 8.66
CA VAL A 215 17.55 6.64 8.17
C VAL A 215 16.58 7.60 8.85
N ARG A 216 15.28 7.32 8.77
CA ARG A 216 14.21 8.15 9.36
C ARG A 216 12.89 7.40 9.38
N GLU A 217 11.94 7.93 10.14
CA GLU A 217 10.52 7.54 10.06
C GLU A 217 9.65 8.73 9.66
N VAL A 218 8.49 8.45 9.07
CA VAL A 218 7.52 9.46 8.64
C VAL A 218 6.12 8.98 8.99
N GLY A 219 5.30 9.92 9.44
CA GLY A 219 3.91 9.66 9.76
C GLY A 219 3.71 9.18 11.20
N ARG A 220 2.47 8.93 11.51
CA ARG A 220 1.98 8.41 12.78
C ARG A 220 0.58 7.82 12.57
N MET A 221 0.08 7.06 13.54
CA MET A 221 -1.27 6.55 13.50
C MET A 221 -2.31 7.67 13.49
N GLY A 222 -3.27 7.58 12.57
CA GLY A 222 -4.36 8.54 12.41
C GLY A 222 -4.99 8.51 11.02
N SER A 223 -5.78 9.55 10.69
CA SER A 223 -6.51 9.66 9.43
C SER A 223 -6.36 11.03 8.73
N GLY A 224 -5.56 11.92 9.30
CA GLY A 224 -5.24 13.23 8.72
C GLY A 224 -4.15 13.15 7.63
N PRO A 225 -3.76 14.31 7.08
CA PRO A 225 -2.60 14.41 6.19
C PRO A 225 -1.32 13.94 6.88
N GLY A 226 -0.57 13.03 6.24
CA GLY A 226 0.66 12.45 6.81
C GLY A 226 0.44 11.50 7.99
N GLU A 227 -0.79 11.09 8.27
CA GLU A 227 -1.13 10.05 9.23
C GLU A 227 -1.57 8.79 8.49
N PHE A 228 -1.38 7.60 9.10
CA PHE A 228 -1.71 6.31 8.51
C PHE A 228 -2.45 5.42 9.50
N MET A 229 -3.27 4.50 8.96
CA MET A 229 -3.86 3.41 9.72
C MET A 229 -3.79 2.12 8.88
N GLY A 230 -2.90 1.22 9.27
CA GLY A 230 -2.60 0.02 8.50
C GLY A 230 -2.09 0.35 7.09
N PRO A 231 -0.99 1.13 6.94
CA PRO A 231 -0.35 1.31 5.64
C PRO A 231 0.04 -0.08 5.13
N HIS A 232 -0.41 -0.46 3.92
CA HIS A 232 -0.46 -1.86 3.52
C HIS A 232 0.31 -2.18 2.24
N THR A 233 0.47 -1.21 1.38
CA THR A 233 1.12 -1.38 0.08
C THR A 233 1.74 -0.06 -0.36
N LEU A 234 2.82 -0.14 -1.13
CA LEU A 234 3.62 0.99 -1.58
C LEU A 234 3.95 0.83 -3.07
N ALA A 235 3.88 1.91 -3.84
CA ALA A 235 4.39 1.96 -5.21
C ALA A 235 4.87 3.38 -5.55
N TYR A 236 5.96 3.49 -6.28
CA TYR A 236 6.44 4.75 -6.86
C TYR A 236 5.97 4.90 -8.31
N ASP A 237 5.76 6.14 -8.74
CA ASP A 237 5.65 6.47 -10.15
C ASP A 237 6.98 7.00 -10.72
N ALA A 238 7.00 7.26 -12.02
CA ALA A 238 8.18 7.76 -12.72
C ALA A 238 8.62 9.18 -12.28
N GLU A 239 7.73 9.96 -11.69
CA GLU A 239 8.02 11.27 -11.11
C GLU A 239 8.56 11.19 -9.67
N GLY A 240 8.66 9.98 -9.11
CA GLY A 240 9.14 9.72 -7.74
C GLY A 240 8.10 10.03 -6.66
N ARG A 241 6.80 10.10 -7.00
CA ARG A 241 5.74 10.17 -6.00
C ARG A 241 5.46 8.78 -5.44
N LEU A 242 5.28 8.70 -4.13
CA LEU A 242 4.92 7.46 -3.44
C LEU A 242 3.40 7.38 -3.25
N PHE A 243 2.82 6.27 -3.71
CA PHE A 243 1.44 5.90 -3.46
C PHE A 243 1.38 4.90 -2.32
N VAL A 244 0.71 5.26 -1.23
CA VAL A 244 0.55 4.44 -0.03
C VAL A 244 -0.88 3.95 0.07
N GLY A 245 -1.08 2.65 0.06
CA GLY A 245 -2.38 2.06 0.39
C GLY A 245 -2.64 2.13 1.88
N ASP A 246 -3.26 3.20 2.34
CA ASP A 246 -3.66 3.41 3.74
C ASP A 246 -4.98 2.68 3.99
N ARG A 247 -4.85 1.34 4.14
CA ARG A 247 -5.92 0.36 3.99
C ARG A 247 -7.05 0.57 5.00
N SER A 248 -6.73 0.77 6.28
CA SER A 248 -7.77 0.90 7.29
C SER A 248 -8.49 2.26 7.24
N ASN A 249 -7.88 3.26 6.59
CA ASN A 249 -8.53 4.52 6.24
C ASN A 249 -9.28 4.47 4.89
N ASN A 250 -9.25 3.34 4.18
CA ASN A 250 -9.89 3.15 2.87
C ASN A 250 -9.48 4.24 1.86
N ARG A 251 -8.18 4.47 1.69
CA ARG A 251 -7.64 5.50 0.80
C ARG A 251 -6.27 5.13 0.23
N VAL A 252 -5.96 5.71 -0.91
CA VAL A 252 -4.59 5.83 -1.43
C VAL A 252 -4.08 7.21 -1.01
N VAL A 253 -2.96 7.27 -0.30
CA VAL A 253 -2.26 8.52 0.04
C VAL A 253 -1.16 8.75 -0.97
N VAL A 254 -1.00 9.98 -1.45
CA VAL A 254 0.05 10.38 -2.37
C VAL A 254 1.05 11.26 -1.64
N LEU A 255 2.32 10.89 -1.69
CA LEU A 255 3.43 11.63 -1.08
C LEU A 255 4.43 12.06 -2.16
N ASP A 256 5.18 13.13 -1.89
CA ASP A 256 6.32 13.54 -2.73
C ASP A 256 7.58 12.66 -2.42
N GLN A 257 8.69 12.96 -3.10
CA GLN A 257 9.97 12.24 -2.92
C GLN A 257 10.54 12.35 -1.49
N ASP A 258 10.21 13.44 -0.79
CA ASP A 258 10.61 13.64 0.61
C ASP A 258 9.62 13.02 1.61
N LEU A 259 8.59 12.32 1.09
CA LEU A 259 7.48 11.71 1.83
C LEU A 259 6.54 12.73 2.49
N ASN A 260 6.46 13.97 1.97
CA ASN A 260 5.46 14.92 2.40
C ASN A 260 4.10 14.63 1.73
N PHE A 261 3.02 14.87 2.47
CA PHE A 261 1.66 14.66 1.98
C PHE A 261 1.32 15.61 0.80
N LEU A 262 0.82 15.03 -0.30
CA LEU A 262 0.32 15.76 -1.46
C LEU A 262 -1.21 15.67 -1.58
N ASP A 263 -1.77 14.44 -1.52
CA ASP A 263 -3.20 14.19 -1.76
C ASP A 263 -3.66 12.87 -1.12
N ASP A 264 -5.00 12.63 -1.06
CA ASP A 264 -5.57 11.33 -0.74
C ASP A 264 -6.78 11.00 -1.63
N TRP A 265 -6.91 9.71 -2.03
CA TRP A 265 -7.96 9.24 -2.93
C TRP A 265 -8.74 8.09 -2.32
N ARG A 266 -10.04 8.30 -2.10
CA ARG A 266 -10.92 7.33 -1.43
C ARG A 266 -11.75 6.47 -2.39
N HIS A 267 -11.72 6.76 -3.67
CA HIS A 267 -12.53 6.08 -4.69
C HIS A 267 -11.87 4.81 -5.24
N PHE A 268 -10.62 4.54 -4.89
CA PHE A 268 -9.95 3.28 -5.22
C PHE A 268 -10.29 2.12 -4.27
N GLY A 269 -11.14 2.35 -3.27
CA GLY A 269 -11.60 1.30 -2.35
C GLY A 269 -10.70 1.13 -1.14
N ARG A 270 -10.49 -0.13 -0.73
CA ARG A 270 -9.66 -0.52 0.42
C ARG A 270 -8.37 -1.16 -0.10
N PRO A 271 -7.32 -0.38 -0.33
CA PRO A 271 -6.15 -0.83 -1.07
C PRO A 271 -5.36 -1.89 -0.31
N SER A 272 -5.32 -3.10 -0.85
CA SER A 272 -4.50 -4.22 -0.37
C SER A 272 -3.22 -4.39 -1.18
N GLY A 273 -3.22 -3.98 -2.46
CA GLY A 273 -2.07 -3.94 -3.36
C GLY A 273 -2.15 -2.73 -4.28
N ILE A 274 -1.01 -2.12 -4.57
CA ILE A 274 -0.87 -1.03 -5.54
C ILE A 274 0.33 -1.33 -6.42
N THR A 275 0.18 -1.07 -7.73
CA THR A 275 1.30 -0.94 -8.65
C THR A 275 1.07 0.21 -9.61
N VAL A 276 2.15 0.83 -10.06
CA VAL A 276 2.15 1.88 -11.08
C VAL A 276 2.96 1.35 -12.26
N LEU A 277 2.38 1.41 -13.45
CA LEU A 277 3.04 1.03 -14.68
C LEU A 277 3.78 2.24 -15.28
N ASP A 278 4.71 1.99 -16.21
CA ASP A 278 5.56 3.02 -16.82
C ASP A 278 4.77 4.11 -17.56
N ASP A 279 3.57 3.79 -18.05
CA ASP A 279 2.67 4.74 -18.72
C ASP A 279 1.81 5.57 -17.75
N GLY A 280 2.04 5.44 -16.44
CA GLY A 280 1.28 6.11 -15.39
C GLY A 280 -0.04 5.43 -15.05
N THR A 281 -0.29 4.22 -15.56
CA THR A 281 -1.45 3.43 -15.15
C THR A 281 -1.30 2.99 -13.70
N LEU A 282 -2.28 3.34 -12.87
CA LEU A 282 -2.38 2.96 -11.46
C LEU A 282 -3.32 1.77 -11.32
N VAL A 283 -2.82 0.67 -10.78
CA VAL A 283 -3.60 -0.54 -10.49
C VAL A 283 -3.72 -0.72 -8.99
N VAL A 284 -4.94 -0.77 -8.48
CA VAL A 284 -5.23 -0.91 -7.05
C VAL A 284 -6.09 -2.13 -6.79
N ALA A 285 -5.55 -3.10 -6.09
CA ALA A 285 -6.27 -4.29 -5.67
C ALA A 285 -6.98 -4.03 -4.34
N ASP A 286 -8.26 -4.36 -4.27
CA ASP A 286 -9.11 -4.29 -3.10
C ASP A 286 -9.61 -5.70 -2.76
N SER A 287 -9.08 -6.32 -1.72
CA SER A 287 -9.39 -7.69 -1.32
C SER A 287 -10.46 -7.78 -0.24
N GLU A 288 -10.90 -6.66 0.36
CA GLU A 288 -11.69 -6.69 1.59
C GLU A 288 -12.93 -5.78 1.60
N SER A 289 -13.18 -4.97 0.57
CA SER A 289 -14.39 -4.14 0.53
C SER A 289 -15.66 -4.96 0.49
N GLY A 290 -16.72 -4.46 1.10
CA GLY A 290 -18.04 -5.09 1.13
C GLY A 290 -18.54 -5.44 2.55
N GLY A 291 -19.84 -5.22 2.79
CA GLY A 291 -20.44 -5.27 4.13
C GLY A 291 -20.69 -6.66 4.71
N ASP A 292 -20.58 -7.74 3.91
CA ASP A 292 -21.10 -9.06 4.28
C ASP A 292 -20.04 -10.07 4.72
N LEU A 293 -18.76 -9.67 4.81
CA LEU A 293 -17.70 -10.57 5.26
C LEU A 293 -17.73 -10.72 6.79
N PRO A 294 -17.73 -11.97 7.32
CA PRO A 294 -17.63 -12.19 8.75
C PRO A 294 -16.28 -11.72 9.29
N GLY A 295 -16.29 -11.01 10.38
CA GLY A 295 -15.10 -10.55 11.10
C GLY A 295 -15.28 -9.15 11.68
N PRO A 296 -14.51 -8.80 12.69
CA PRO A 296 -14.62 -7.50 13.33
C PRO A 296 -14.27 -6.38 12.35
N ALA A 297 -15.12 -5.37 12.28
CA ALA A 297 -14.83 -4.15 11.54
C ALA A 297 -13.84 -3.31 12.34
N ILE A 298 -12.69 -2.90 11.75
CA ILE A 298 -11.82 -1.89 12.38
C ILE A 298 -12.51 -0.55 12.20
N SER A 299 -12.83 0.12 13.29
CA SER A 299 -13.41 1.46 13.25
C SER A 299 -12.36 2.45 12.69
N PRO A 300 -12.81 3.46 11.93
CA PRO A 300 -11.92 4.57 11.55
C PRO A 300 -11.31 5.30 12.76
N GLU A 301 -11.84 5.04 13.95
CA GLU A 301 -11.42 5.61 15.23
C GLU A 301 -10.39 4.72 15.96
N GLY A 302 -9.86 3.65 15.30
CA GLY A 302 -8.69 2.92 15.80
C GLY A 302 -8.91 2.00 16.99
N GLY A 303 -10.16 1.63 17.31
CA GLY A 303 -10.42 0.65 18.34
C GLY A 303 -10.14 -0.79 17.88
N PRO A 304 -9.50 -1.64 18.70
CA PRO A 304 -9.39 -3.06 18.38
C PRO A 304 -10.80 -3.65 18.24
N GLY A 305 -11.12 -4.17 17.07
CA GLY A 305 -12.34 -4.97 16.85
C GLY A 305 -13.34 -4.47 15.81
N SER A 306 -13.14 -3.36 15.13
CA SER A 306 -14.08 -2.94 14.08
C SER A 306 -13.37 -2.55 12.80
N VAL A 307 -13.41 -3.38 11.76
CA VAL A 307 -13.00 -2.99 10.40
C VAL A 307 -14.22 -2.45 9.68
N ALA A 308 -14.29 -1.14 9.46
CA ALA A 308 -15.19 -0.60 8.46
C ALA A 308 -14.68 -1.06 7.08
N ARG A 309 -15.18 -2.18 6.59
CA ARG A 309 -14.76 -2.80 5.32
C ARG A 309 -15.30 -2.04 4.11
N ASN A 310 -15.22 -0.72 4.17
CA ASN A 310 -15.61 0.19 3.10
C ASN A 310 -17.01 -0.14 2.50
N PRO A 311 -18.10 0.00 3.28
CA PRO A 311 -19.45 -0.34 2.82
C PRO A 311 -19.81 0.36 1.51
N GLY A 312 -20.40 -0.38 0.59
CA GLY A 312 -20.79 0.13 -0.74
C GLY A 312 -19.69 0.03 -1.81
N PHE A 313 -18.51 -0.48 -1.47
CA PHE A 313 -17.49 -0.90 -2.43
C PHE A 313 -17.50 -2.41 -2.62
N GLN A 314 -17.05 -2.88 -3.78
CA GLN A 314 -16.86 -4.30 -4.07
C GLN A 314 -15.39 -4.66 -4.11
N VAL A 315 -15.08 -5.91 -3.76
CA VAL A 315 -13.76 -6.52 -4.00
C VAL A 315 -13.45 -6.55 -5.49
N GLY A 316 -12.18 -6.33 -5.83
CA GLY A 316 -11.73 -6.37 -7.21
C GLY A 316 -10.54 -5.45 -7.44
N ILE A 317 -10.16 -5.29 -8.70
CA ILE A 317 -9.04 -4.45 -9.10
C ILE A 317 -9.58 -3.19 -9.76
N ARG A 318 -9.19 -2.03 -9.26
CA ARG A 318 -9.50 -0.73 -9.85
C ARG A 318 -8.28 -0.22 -10.61
N ILE A 319 -8.51 0.15 -11.86
CA ILE A 319 -7.47 0.61 -12.76
C ILE A 319 -7.77 2.05 -13.14
N GLY A 320 -6.79 2.90 -12.98
CA GLY A 320 -6.87 4.34 -13.24
C GLY A 320 -5.53 4.91 -13.66
N GLN A 321 -5.31 6.17 -13.33
CA GLN A 321 -4.07 6.88 -13.64
C GLN A 321 -3.50 7.54 -12.38
N VAL A 322 -2.21 7.85 -12.40
CA VAL A 322 -1.49 8.54 -11.32
C VAL A 322 -1.96 10.00 -11.09
N ASN A 323 -2.97 10.46 -11.82
CA ASN A 323 -3.70 11.71 -11.57
C ASN A 323 -4.99 11.50 -10.75
N GLY A 324 -5.25 10.26 -10.31
CA GLY A 324 -6.43 9.91 -9.53
C GLY A 324 -7.69 9.56 -10.35
N SER A 325 -7.65 9.58 -11.68
CA SER A 325 -8.80 9.16 -12.49
C SER A 325 -8.99 7.65 -12.46
N LEU A 326 -10.24 7.19 -12.42
CA LEU A 326 -10.60 5.77 -12.47
C LEU A 326 -11.14 5.44 -13.88
N GLN A 327 -10.68 4.32 -14.47
CA GLN A 327 -11.00 3.93 -15.85
C GLN A 327 -11.73 2.60 -15.93
N TYR A 328 -11.26 1.57 -15.21
CA TYR A 328 -11.76 0.21 -15.29
C TYR A 328 -11.94 -0.42 -13.92
N PHE A 329 -12.79 -1.44 -13.85
CA PHE A 329 -12.95 -2.28 -12.69
C PHE A 329 -13.01 -3.75 -13.08
N VAL A 330 -12.09 -4.54 -12.56
CA VAL A 330 -12.10 -6.00 -12.67
C VAL A 330 -12.71 -6.57 -11.39
N PRO A 331 -13.93 -7.12 -11.43
CA PRO A 331 -14.57 -7.66 -10.23
C PRO A 331 -13.79 -8.86 -9.70
N GLY A 332 -13.62 -8.92 -8.37
CA GLY A 332 -13.06 -10.10 -7.72
C GLY A 332 -14.03 -11.26 -7.76
N THR A 333 -13.53 -12.45 -8.02
CA THR A 333 -14.26 -13.72 -7.83
C THR A 333 -14.20 -14.08 -6.34
N ARG A 334 -15.36 -14.32 -5.70
CA ARG A 334 -15.47 -14.87 -4.36
C ARG A 334 -15.75 -16.36 -4.42
#